data_60d87b105d82e9fa686b158b1db41b12
#
_entry.id   60d87b105d82e9fa686b158b1db41b12
#
_cell.length_a   1.000
_cell.length_b   1.000
_cell.length_c   1.000
_cell.angle_alpha   90.00
_cell.angle_beta   90.00
_cell.angle_gamma   90.00
#
_symmetry.space_group_name_H-M   'P 1'
#
loop_
_entity.id
_entity.type
_entity.pdbx_description
1 polymer ?
#
loop_
_entity_poly.entity_id
_entity_poly.type
_entity_poly.pdbx_seq_one_letter_code
_entity_poly.pdbx_strand_id
1 'polypeptide(L)'
;MKKFILIASLITTTIGAMAQTRLNNPKNPKELLNDKYASSLFKSTDGIIFDLENETVGAYFNILDWLEGRVAGLQVFVSRTGIRVPVIRGSAATIFVDEMRMDPSYLNFLSVNDIAMIKVIKGPFAGAIGNGGGGTIAIYTIKAGDEEEEEDSK
;
A
#
# COMPACT_ATOMS: atom_id res chain seq x y z
N MET A 1 38.99 -11.48 -41.13
CA MET A 1 37.58 -11.88 -41.11
C MET A 1 37.25 -12.81 -39.92
N LYS A 2 38.02 -13.86 -39.61
CA LYS A 2 37.71 -14.78 -38.48
C LYS A 2 37.71 -14.12 -37.08
N LYS A 3 38.57 -13.09 -36.87
CA LYS A 3 38.68 -12.38 -35.58
C LYS A 3 37.47 -11.47 -35.29
N PHE A 4 36.85 -10.90 -36.30
CA PHE A 4 35.64 -10.07 -36.15
C PHE A 4 34.40 -10.87 -35.83
N ILE A 5 34.31 -12.10 -36.34
CA ILE A 5 33.20 -13.01 -36.04
C ILE A 5 33.19 -13.46 -34.56
N LEU A 6 34.40 -13.68 -34.01
CA LEU A 6 34.53 -14.05 -32.58
C LEU A 6 34.14 -12.89 -31.64
N ILE A 7 34.45 -11.67 -31.96
CA ILE A 7 34.09 -10.49 -31.17
C ILE A 7 32.59 -10.22 -31.25
N ALA A 8 31.97 -10.36 -32.40
CA ALA A 8 30.53 -10.25 -32.56
C ALA A 8 29.77 -11.31 -31.79
N SER A 9 30.26 -12.58 -31.73
CA SER A 9 29.68 -13.65 -30.96
C SER A 9 29.79 -13.41 -29.44
N LEU A 10 30.85 -12.79 -28.95
CA LEU A 10 31.05 -12.47 -27.54
C LEU A 10 30.10 -11.38 -27.05
N ILE A 11 29.81 -10.38 -27.89
CA ILE A 11 28.89 -9.27 -27.57
C ILE A 11 27.44 -9.74 -27.48
N THR A 12 27.03 -10.68 -28.33
CA THR A 12 25.65 -11.19 -28.32
C THR A 12 25.33 -12.04 -27.09
N THR A 13 26.32 -12.75 -26.54
CA THR A 13 26.12 -13.57 -25.34
C THR A 13 26.00 -12.73 -24.05
N THR A 14 26.67 -11.57 -23.99
CA THR A 14 26.58 -10.68 -22.79
C THR A 14 25.25 -9.93 -22.71
N ILE A 15 24.61 -9.61 -23.83
CA ILE A 15 23.30 -8.94 -23.82
C ILE A 15 22.18 -9.91 -23.34
N GLY A 16 22.27 -11.18 -23.68
CA GLY A 16 21.31 -12.22 -23.24
C GLY A 16 21.34 -12.45 -21.73
N ALA A 17 22.52 -12.36 -21.07
CA ALA A 17 22.65 -12.58 -19.64
C ALA A 17 22.05 -11.45 -18.78
N MET A 18 22.07 -10.20 -19.27
CA MET A 18 21.44 -9.08 -18.56
C MET A 18 19.91 -9.06 -18.64
N ALA A 19 19.32 -9.64 -19.68
CA ALA A 19 17.88 -9.73 -19.83
C ALA A 19 17.24 -10.78 -18.90
N GLN A 20 17.97 -11.87 -18.58
CA GLN A 20 17.48 -12.92 -17.70
C GLN A 20 17.51 -12.56 -16.22
N THR A 21 18.37 -11.65 -15.80
CA THR A 21 18.47 -11.24 -14.38
C THR A 21 17.26 -10.39 -13.92
N ARG A 22 16.51 -9.80 -14.84
CA ARG A 22 15.30 -9.00 -14.52
C ARG A 22 14.03 -9.83 -14.36
N LEU A 23 14.01 -11.07 -14.85
CA LEU A 23 12.82 -11.94 -14.82
C LEU A 23 12.65 -12.75 -13.53
N ASN A 24 13.68 -12.83 -12.69
CA ASN A 24 13.69 -13.67 -11.50
C ASN A 24 13.86 -12.89 -10.18
N ASN A 25 13.54 -11.58 -10.14
CA ASN A 25 13.52 -10.86 -8.89
C ASN A 25 12.19 -11.18 -8.18
N PRO A 26 12.19 -11.91 -7.04
CA PRO A 26 10.94 -12.17 -6.32
C PRO A 26 10.32 -10.84 -5.94
N LYS A 27 9.04 -10.64 -6.28
CA LYS A 27 8.30 -9.44 -5.88
C LYS A 27 8.39 -9.28 -4.36
N ASN A 28 8.61 -8.06 -3.92
CA ASN A 28 8.56 -7.73 -2.51
C ASN A 28 7.16 -8.09 -1.95
N PRO A 29 7.04 -8.68 -0.75
CA PRO A 29 5.75 -8.97 -0.12
C PRO A 29 4.74 -7.82 -0.17
N LYS A 30 5.21 -6.57 0.01
CA LYS A 30 4.38 -5.38 -0.10
C LYS A 30 3.86 -5.10 -1.51
N GLU A 31 4.62 -5.47 -2.55
CA GLU A 31 4.18 -5.38 -3.94
C GLU A 31 3.12 -6.44 -4.25
N LEU A 32 3.25 -7.63 -3.66
CA LEU A 32 2.24 -8.68 -3.80
C LEU A 32 0.92 -8.27 -3.17
N LEU A 33 0.94 -7.67 -1.97
CA LEU A 33 -0.24 -7.10 -1.33
C LEU A 33 -0.88 -5.98 -2.18
N ASN A 34 -0.06 -5.07 -2.68
CA ASN A 34 -0.54 -4.02 -3.57
C ASN A 34 -1.18 -4.59 -4.85
N ASP A 35 -0.64 -5.69 -5.37
CA ASP A 35 -1.19 -6.39 -6.54
C ASP A 35 -2.51 -7.10 -6.22
N LYS A 36 -2.64 -7.67 -5.00
CA LYS A 36 -3.82 -8.39 -4.54
C LYS A 36 -5.01 -7.45 -4.24
N TYR A 37 -4.75 -6.36 -3.54
CA TYR A 37 -5.81 -5.51 -2.99
C TYR A 37 -6.08 -4.24 -3.79
N ALA A 38 -5.04 -3.55 -4.29
CA ALA A 38 -5.20 -2.27 -4.96
C ALA A 38 -5.47 -2.42 -6.46
N SER A 39 -6.30 -1.53 -7.01
CA SER A 39 -6.61 -1.46 -8.43
C SER A 39 -6.23 -0.12 -9.07
N SER A 40 -6.22 -0.09 -10.40
CA SER A 40 -6.08 1.14 -11.21
C SER A 40 -5.03 2.14 -10.69
N LEU A 41 -5.48 3.35 -10.38
CA LEU A 41 -4.63 4.46 -9.95
C LEU A 41 -4.01 4.21 -8.58
N PHE A 42 -4.73 3.58 -7.65
CA PHE A 42 -4.20 3.23 -6.34
C PHE A 42 -3.04 2.25 -6.42
N LYS A 43 -3.11 1.28 -7.34
CA LYS A 43 -2.06 0.30 -7.58
C LYS A 43 -0.79 0.94 -8.13
N SER A 44 -0.93 1.82 -9.14
CA SER A 44 0.18 2.43 -9.84
C SER A 44 0.85 3.59 -9.10
N THR A 45 0.19 4.14 -8.08
CA THR A 45 0.72 5.28 -7.32
C THR A 45 1.65 4.80 -6.20
N ASP A 46 2.80 5.46 -6.07
CA ASP A 46 3.75 5.20 -4.98
C ASP A 46 3.15 5.57 -3.62
N GLY A 47 3.39 4.71 -2.64
CA GLY A 47 2.91 4.90 -1.27
C GLY A 47 3.62 4.01 -0.26
N ILE A 48 3.44 4.31 1.02
CA ILE A 48 3.91 3.46 2.10
C ILE A 48 2.85 2.40 2.33
N ILE A 49 3.23 1.13 2.20
CA ILE A 49 2.34 -0.01 2.37
C ILE A 49 2.62 -0.67 3.73
N PHE A 50 1.55 -0.90 4.48
CA PHE A 50 1.52 -1.65 5.73
C PHE A 50 0.71 -2.92 5.49
N ASP A 51 1.30 -4.04 5.90
CA ASP A 51 0.71 -5.37 5.89
C ASP A 51 0.13 -5.63 7.27
N LEU A 52 -1.20 -5.60 7.41
CA LEU A 52 -1.86 -5.74 8.70
C LEU A 52 -2.19 -7.20 9.04
N GLU A 53 -2.20 -8.09 8.06
CA GLU A 53 -2.35 -9.53 8.32
C GLU A 53 -1.20 -10.08 9.18
N ASN A 54 0.01 -9.49 9.02
CA ASN A 54 1.23 -9.89 9.75
C ASN A 54 1.60 -8.94 10.92
N GLU A 55 0.82 -7.90 11.20
CA GLU A 55 1.08 -6.90 12.23
C GLU A 55 0.14 -7.05 13.42
N THR A 56 0.63 -6.84 14.64
CA THR A 56 -0.22 -6.86 15.84
C THR A 56 -0.96 -5.52 15.98
N VAL A 57 -2.18 -5.46 15.45
CA VAL A 57 -3.01 -4.24 15.43
C VAL A 57 -4.21 -4.30 16.37
N GLY A 58 -4.58 -5.50 16.86
CA GLY A 58 -5.79 -5.74 17.66
C GLY A 58 -5.86 -5.01 19.01
N ALA A 59 -4.76 -4.36 19.45
CA ALA A 59 -4.76 -3.52 20.66
C ALA A 59 -5.35 -2.11 20.43
N TYR A 60 -5.61 -1.73 19.19
CA TYR A 60 -6.10 -0.40 18.81
C TYR A 60 -7.58 -0.44 18.45
N PHE A 61 -8.34 0.53 18.95
CA PHE A 61 -9.75 0.70 18.59
C PHE A 61 -9.95 1.35 17.22
N ASN A 62 -8.99 2.17 16.81
CA ASN A 62 -9.07 2.88 15.55
C ASN A 62 -7.70 2.81 14.87
N ILE A 63 -7.72 2.49 13.61
CA ILE A 63 -6.51 2.28 12.83
C ILE A 63 -5.65 3.54 12.68
N LEU A 64 -6.26 4.74 12.78
CA LEU A 64 -5.52 5.99 12.73
C LEU A 64 -4.59 6.15 13.94
N ASP A 65 -5.00 5.69 15.13
CA ASP A 65 -4.17 5.72 16.33
C ASP A 65 -2.93 4.82 16.16
N TRP A 66 -3.08 3.71 15.45
CA TRP A 66 -1.97 2.82 15.12
C TRP A 66 -1.04 3.43 14.07
N LEU A 67 -1.57 4.13 13.08
CA LEU A 67 -0.79 4.79 12.03
C LEU A 67 0.00 6.00 12.56
N GLU A 68 -0.51 6.66 13.60
CA GLU A 68 0.19 7.78 14.23
C GLU A 68 1.52 7.28 14.83
N GLY A 69 2.60 7.94 14.51
CA GLY A 69 3.95 7.53 14.87
C GLY A 69 4.62 6.55 13.89
N ARG A 70 3.87 5.84 13.04
CA ARG A 70 4.42 4.98 11.98
C ARG A 70 4.54 5.70 10.64
N VAL A 71 3.68 6.67 10.42
CA VAL A 71 3.66 7.48 9.19
C VAL A 71 4.25 8.84 9.47
N ALA A 72 5.46 9.11 8.97
CA ALA A 72 6.13 10.38 9.18
C ALA A 72 5.25 11.58 8.75
N GLY A 73 5.03 12.53 9.67
CA GLY A 73 4.22 13.72 9.44
C GLY A 73 2.71 13.50 9.49
N LEU A 74 2.23 12.31 9.88
CA LEU A 74 0.85 12.08 10.23
C LEU A 74 0.61 12.51 11.69
N GLN A 75 -0.46 13.25 11.91
CA GLN A 75 -1.02 13.61 13.20
C GLN A 75 -2.50 13.28 13.20
N VAL A 76 -3.04 12.81 14.31
CA VAL A 76 -4.46 12.48 14.43
C VAL A 76 -5.11 13.43 15.42
N PHE A 77 -6.02 14.26 14.95
CA PHE A 77 -6.78 15.17 15.78
C PHE A 77 -8.14 14.55 16.12
N VAL A 78 -8.46 14.51 17.41
CA VAL A 78 -9.78 14.04 17.86
C VAL A 78 -10.70 15.23 18.01
N SER A 79 -11.82 15.22 17.26
CA SER A 79 -12.85 16.24 17.36
C SER A 79 -13.63 16.13 18.68
N ARG A 80 -14.44 17.15 19.03
CA ARG A 80 -15.33 17.11 20.20
C ARG A 80 -16.35 15.97 20.15
N THR A 81 -16.67 15.49 18.97
CA THR A 81 -17.59 14.36 18.72
C THR A 81 -16.91 13.00 18.70
N GLY A 82 -15.61 12.93 19.04
CA GLY A 82 -14.84 11.67 19.03
C GLY A 82 -14.38 11.21 17.64
N ILE A 83 -14.61 12.03 16.60
CA ILE A 83 -14.13 11.70 15.24
C ILE A 83 -12.63 11.99 15.16
N ARG A 84 -11.87 11.01 14.70
CA ARG A 84 -10.44 11.12 14.43
C ARG A 84 -10.21 11.64 13.02
N VAL A 85 -9.52 12.75 12.90
CA VAL A 85 -9.19 13.39 11.62
C VAL A 85 -7.70 13.27 11.37
N PRO A 86 -7.26 12.50 10.36
CA PRO A 86 -5.86 12.41 10.03
C PRO A 86 -5.39 13.66 9.28
N VAL A 87 -4.27 14.20 9.71
CA VAL A 87 -3.61 15.36 9.09
C VAL A 87 -2.19 14.98 8.71
N ILE A 88 -1.83 15.15 7.45
CA ILE A 88 -0.49 14.92 6.95
C ILE A 88 0.06 16.24 6.42
N ARG A 89 1.22 16.66 6.91
CA ARG A 89 1.87 17.92 6.52
C ARG A 89 0.97 19.16 6.71
N GLY A 90 0.16 19.17 7.75
CA GLY A 90 -0.72 20.30 8.09
C GLY A 90 -2.04 20.36 7.32
N SER A 91 -2.34 19.39 6.46
CA SER A 91 -3.60 19.31 5.72
C SER A 91 -4.32 18.00 6.01
N ALA A 92 -5.67 18.03 6.06
CA ALA A 92 -6.46 16.84 6.26
C ALA A 92 -6.21 15.82 5.15
N ALA A 93 -5.94 14.57 5.52
CA ALA A 93 -5.81 13.47 4.57
C ALA A 93 -7.19 12.94 4.17
N THR A 94 -7.30 12.50 2.92
CA THR A 94 -8.51 11.84 2.41
C THR A 94 -8.46 10.36 2.75
N ILE A 95 -9.57 9.81 3.22
CA ILE A 95 -9.71 8.39 3.54
C ILE A 95 -10.47 7.68 2.42
N PHE A 96 -9.94 6.54 2.02
CA PHE A 96 -10.61 5.57 1.16
C PHE A 96 -10.66 4.22 1.88
N VAL A 97 -11.80 3.54 1.75
CA VAL A 97 -11.96 2.15 2.18
C VAL A 97 -12.42 1.36 0.96
N ASP A 98 -11.65 0.35 0.58
CA ASP A 98 -11.84 -0.44 -0.64
C ASP A 98 -12.05 0.44 -1.89
N GLU A 99 -11.18 1.47 -1.99
CA GLU A 99 -11.17 2.49 -3.05
C GLU A 99 -12.39 3.41 -3.11
N MET A 100 -13.32 3.29 -2.16
CA MET A 100 -14.42 4.22 -1.98
C MET A 100 -14.05 5.32 -0.99
N ARG A 101 -14.30 6.58 -1.37
CA ARG A 101 -14.04 7.71 -0.47
C ARG A 101 -15.00 7.69 0.71
N MET A 102 -14.45 7.69 1.91
CA MET A 102 -15.19 7.66 3.16
C MET A 102 -14.92 8.89 4.03
N ASP A 103 -15.90 9.23 4.87
CA ASP A 103 -15.72 10.19 5.94
C ASP A 103 -14.86 9.55 7.06
N PRO A 104 -13.98 10.32 7.74
CA PRO A 104 -13.18 9.80 8.84
C PRO A 104 -13.98 9.14 9.96
N SER A 105 -15.25 9.53 10.17
CA SER A 105 -16.12 8.91 11.18
C SER A 105 -16.40 7.44 10.92
N TYR A 106 -16.33 6.99 9.65
CA TYR A 106 -16.51 5.59 9.29
C TYR A 106 -15.51 4.68 9.99
N LEU A 107 -14.29 5.16 10.24
CA LEU A 107 -13.24 4.39 10.89
C LEU A 107 -13.49 4.12 12.38
N ASN A 108 -14.49 4.77 12.99
CA ASN A 108 -14.94 4.43 14.36
C ASN A 108 -15.74 3.12 14.40
N PHE A 109 -16.25 2.67 13.25
CA PHE A 109 -17.07 1.46 13.11
C PHE A 109 -16.33 0.33 12.42
N LEU A 110 -15.23 0.64 11.70
CA LEU A 110 -14.41 -0.37 11.04
C LEU A 110 -13.53 -1.07 12.06
N SER A 111 -13.70 -2.40 12.18
CA SER A 111 -12.82 -3.22 13.01
C SER A 111 -11.41 -3.21 12.45
N VAL A 112 -10.42 -3.02 13.31
CA VAL A 112 -9.01 -3.02 12.92
C VAL A 112 -8.58 -4.41 12.43
N ASN A 113 -9.20 -5.47 12.94
CA ASN A 113 -8.93 -6.84 12.56
C ASN A 113 -9.46 -7.21 11.17
N ASP A 114 -10.39 -6.40 10.62
CA ASP A 114 -10.92 -6.62 9.28
C ASP A 114 -10.07 -5.95 8.19
N ILE A 115 -8.94 -5.31 8.57
CA ILE A 115 -8.06 -4.60 7.65
C ILE A 115 -6.90 -5.50 7.25
N ALA A 116 -6.77 -5.77 5.95
CA ALA A 116 -5.65 -6.53 5.38
C ALA A 116 -4.45 -5.63 5.07
N MET A 117 -4.69 -4.48 4.43
CA MET A 117 -3.61 -3.61 3.95
C MET A 117 -3.98 -2.14 4.11
N ILE A 118 -2.97 -1.31 4.40
CA ILE A 118 -3.09 0.14 4.32
C ILE A 118 -2.02 0.69 3.38
N LYS A 119 -2.42 1.60 2.51
CA LYS A 119 -1.53 2.34 1.63
C LYS A 119 -1.64 3.84 1.89
N VAL A 120 -0.53 4.46 2.30
CA VAL A 120 -0.47 5.90 2.56
C VAL A 120 0.28 6.59 1.42
N ILE A 121 -0.43 7.45 0.70
CA ILE A 121 0.05 8.18 -0.47
C ILE A 121 0.25 9.65 -0.08
N LYS A 122 1.49 10.15 -0.16
CA LYS A 122 1.87 11.51 0.28
C LYS A 122 2.35 12.42 -0.85
N GLY A 123 2.51 11.89 -2.03
CA GLY A 123 3.07 12.61 -3.19
C GLY A 123 2.07 13.56 -3.86
N PRO A 124 2.48 14.23 -4.93
CA PRO A 124 1.61 15.12 -5.70
C PRO A 124 0.38 14.41 -6.27
N PHE A 125 0.47 13.11 -6.51
CA PHE A 125 -0.66 12.27 -6.95
C PHE A 125 -1.74 12.06 -5.88
N ALA A 126 -1.42 12.28 -4.60
CA ALA A 126 -2.44 12.24 -3.54
C ALA A 126 -3.56 13.25 -3.79
N GLY A 127 -3.24 14.40 -4.39
CA GLY A 127 -4.23 15.39 -4.82
C GLY A 127 -5.11 14.96 -5.99
N ALA A 128 -4.64 14.06 -6.84
CA ALA A 128 -5.42 13.52 -7.95
C ALA A 128 -6.42 12.45 -7.49
N ILE A 129 -6.08 11.71 -6.44
CA ILE A 129 -6.94 10.69 -5.84
C ILE A 129 -7.85 11.31 -4.78
N GLY A 130 -7.26 12.16 -3.93
CA GLY A 130 -7.96 12.84 -2.82
C GLY A 130 -8.00 14.35 -3.02
N ASN A 131 -9.05 15.00 -2.58
CA ASN A 131 -9.30 16.43 -2.77
C ASN A 131 -8.46 17.35 -1.87
N GLY A 132 -7.22 16.98 -1.51
CA GLY A 132 -6.46 17.80 -0.58
C GLY A 132 -4.95 17.60 -0.61
N GLY A 133 -4.20 18.61 -0.16
CA GLY A 133 -2.74 18.57 -0.02
C GLY A 133 -2.23 17.64 1.08
N GLY A 134 -3.11 17.09 1.91
CA GLY A 134 -2.79 16.24 3.06
C GLY A 134 -2.49 14.78 2.75
N GLY A 135 -2.53 14.37 1.50
CA GLY A 135 -2.32 12.97 1.14
C GLY A 135 -3.59 12.12 1.21
N THR A 136 -3.41 10.83 0.95
CA THR A 136 -4.49 9.83 0.92
C THR A 136 -4.11 8.63 1.79
N ILE A 137 -5.04 8.15 2.59
CA ILE A 137 -4.95 6.91 3.33
C ILE A 137 -5.97 5.95 2.72
N ALA A 138 -5.49 4.95 1.98
CA ALA A 138 -6.31 3.90 1.41
C ALA A 138 -6.23 2.66 2.31
N ILE A 139 -7.36 2.20 2.78
CA ILE A 139 -7.56 1.05 3.65
C ILE A 139 -8.24 -0.02 2.83
N TYR A 140 -7.73 -1.25 2.90
CA TYR A 140 -8.29 -2.40 2.22
C TYR A 140 -8.69 -3.45 3.25
N THR A 141 -9.93 -3.90 3.14
CA THR A 141 -10.47 -4.92 4.03
C THR A 141 -10.13 -6.33 3.53
N ILE A 142 -10.12 -7.29 4.45
CA ILE A 142 -9.97 -8.72 4.12
C ILE A 142 -11.14 -9.13 3.23
N LYS A 143 -10.84 -9.71 2.06
CA LYS A 143 -11.88 -10.16 1.14
C LYS A 143 -12.45 -11.48 1.62
N ALA A 144 -13.78 -11.61 1.58
CA ALA A 144 -14.43 -12.90 1.82
C ALA A 144 -13.91 -13.94 0.81
N GLY A 145 -13.27 -14.98 1.29
CA GLY A 145 -12.57 -16.00 0.48
C GLY A 145 -11.08 -16.12 0.80
N ASP A 146 -10.47 -15.11 1.38
CA ASP A 146 -9.07 -15.20 1.84
C ASP A 146 -8.94 -16.07 3.10
N GLU A 147 -10.02 -16.26 3.86
CA GLU A 147 -10.07 -17.10 5.07
C GLU A 147 -10.09 -18.61 4.75
N GLU A 148 -10.53 -19.00 3.53
CA GLU A 148 -10.65 -20.41 3.14
C GLU A 148 -9.32 -21.03 2.71
N GLU A 149 -8.34 -20.24 2.28
CA GLU A 149 -7.04 -20.75 1.81
C GLU A 149 -6.10 -21.18 2.96
N GLU A 150 -6.30 -20.70 4.19
CA GLU A 150 -5.47 -21.08 5.33
C GLU A 150 -5.90 -22.42 5.99
N GLU A 151 -7.15 -22.86 5.86
CA GLU A 151 -7.63 -24.13 6.44
C GLU A 151 -7.20 -25.35 5.60
N ASP A 152 -7.03 -25.23 4.29
CA ASP A 152 -6.65 -26.36 3.41
C ASP A 152 -5.14 -26.67 3.39
N SER A 153 -4.31 -25.87 4.05
CA SER A 153 -2.84 -26.05 4.07
C SER A 153 -2.29 -26.74 5.34
N LYS A 154 -3.16 -27.26 6.20
CA LYS A 154 -2.81 -28.10 7.37
C LYS A 154 -3.22 -29.53 7.10
#